data_37001b23b5cf82070ac3e6c954fb61a7
#
_entry.id   37001b23b5cf82070ac3e6c954fb61a7
#
_cell.length_a   1.000
_cell.length_b   1.000
_cell.length_c   1.000
_cell.angle_alpha   90.00
_cell.angle_beta   90.00
_cell.angle_gamma   90.00
#
_symmetry.space_group_name_H-M   'P 1'
#
loop_
_entity.id
_entity.type
_entity.pdbx_description
1 polymer ?
#
loop_
_entity_poly.entity_id
_entity_poly.type
_entity_poly.pdbx_seq_one_letter_code
_entity_poly.pdbx_strand_id
1 'polypeptide(L)'
;MKILVTGYTGQLGFDVIRELKARNIECIGTTRNEFSLTDTEKMQAFVKAYKPDVVIHCAAYTAVDKAEDEVELCDQINHLATKELAKVCKKTDAKMIYISTDYVFAGSGENFYEVNDEKAPQNVYGKSKLDGELAVQEILDKYFIVRISWVFGSNGKNFIKTMLNLAKNHDKLTVVNDQIGSPTYTVDLAKLLCDMALSDKYGIYHATNEGICSWYDFACEIFKQADIKINVKPVPSTAFPTKATRPHNSRMSKKCLDKAGFNRLPAWQDALQELNR
;
A
#
# COMPACT_ATOMS: atom_id res chain seq x y z
N MET A 1 23.88 8.12 -0.82
CA MET A 1 22.45 8.36 -0.99
C MET A 1 21.76 8.12 0.34
N LYS A 2 20.94 9.08 0.78
CA LYS A 2 20.19 9.03 2.05
C LYS A 2 18.71 8.86 1.77
N ILE A 3 18.07 7.90 2.39
CA ILE A 3 16.65 7.63 2.19
C ILE A 3 15.87 7.85 3.49
N LEU A 4 14.82 8.65 3.42
CA LEU A 4 13.85 8.83 4.49
C LEU A 4 12.62 7.94 4.23
N VAL A 5 12.23 7.13 5.21
CA VAL A 5 11.03 6.30 5.14
C VAL A 5 10.04 6.74 6.21
N THR A 6 8.88 7.25 5.81
CA THR A 6 7.83 7.59 6.79
C THR A 6 7.00 6.36 7.14
N GLY A 7 6.51 6.30 8.38
CA GLY A 7 5.65 5.19 8.82
C GLY A 7 6.38 3.84 8.93
N TYR A 8 7.64 3.84 9.34
CA TYR A 8 8.47 2.63 9.39
C TYR A 8 8.00 1.58 10.41
N THR A 9 7.14 1.93 11.34
CA THR A 9 6.50 0.97 12.26
C THR A 9 5.29 0.25 11.66
N GLY A 10 4.81 0.69 10.47
CA GLY A 10 3.76 0.02 9.70
C GLY A 10 4.28 -1.24 8.99
N GLN A 11 3.38 -1.96 8.30
CA GLN A 11 3.74 -3.19 7.59
C GLN A 11 4.83 -2.93 6.54
N LEU A 12 4.58 -2.04 5.58
CA LEU A 12 5.47 -1.78 4.46
C LEU A 12 6.75 -1.03 4.88
N GLY A 13 6.61 0.05 5.64
CA GLY A 13 7.77 0.87 6.06
C GLY A 13 8.80 0.05 6.85
N PHE A 14 8.35 -0.94 7.63
CA PHE A 14 9.23 -1.86 8.34
C PHE A 14 10.10 -2.68 7.38
N ASP A 15 9.50 -3.30 6.36
CA ASP A 15 10.23 -4.13 5.40
C ASP A 15 11.09 -3.28 4.44
N VAL A 16 10.65 -2.05 4.10
CA VAL A 16 11.49 -1.10 3.34
C VAL A 16 12.77 -0.75 4.09
N ILE A 17 12.69 -0.45 5.39
CA ILE A 17 13.90 -0.17 6.20
C ILE A 17 14.81 -1.40 6.28
N ARG A 18 14.24 -2.61 6.42
CA ARG A 18 15.03 -3.85 6.43
C ARG A 18 15.76 -4.07 5.11
N GLU A 19 15.07 -3.89 3.99
CA GLU A 19 15.63 -4.06 2.65
C GLU A 19 16.74 -3.02 2.36
N LEU A 20 16.51 -1.74 2.72
CA LEU A 20 17.53 -0.69 2.57
C LEU A 20 18.80 -1.00 3.37
N LYS A 21 18.64 -1.46 4.61
CA LYS A 21 19.76 -1.88 5.46
C LYS A 21 20.50 -3.10 4.89
N ALA A 22 19.76 -4.09 4.37
CA ALA A 22 20.34 -5.27 3.73
C ALA A 22 21.18 -4.90 2.49
N ARG A 23 20.79 -3.83 1.78
CA ARG A 23 21.55 -3.27 0.64
C ARG A 23 22.66 -2.29 1.04
N ASN A 24 22.90 -2.07 2.33
CA ASN A 24 23.86 -1.09 2.86
C ASN A 24 23.58 0.34 2.39
N ILE A 25 22.28 0.71 2.25
CA ILE A 25 21.85 2.05 1.88
C ILE A 25 21.55 2.84 3.16
N GLU A 26 22.13 4.05 3.29
CA GLU A 26 21.88 4.94 4.42
C GLU A 26 20.39 5.33 4.46
N CYS A 27 19.73 5.02 5.56
CA CYS A 27 18.30 5.29 5.69
C CYS A 27 17.89 5.59 7.13
N ILE A 28 16.81 6.37 7.27
CA ILE A 28 16.13 6.60 8.54
C ILE A 28 14.63 6.34 8.37
N GLY A 29 14.05 5.65 9.35
CA GLY A 29 12.61 5.48 9.46
C GLY A 29 12.04 6.47 10.48
N THR A 30 10.90 7.10 10.16
CA THR A 30 10.22 8.03 11.07
C THR A 30 8.87 7.51 11.51
N THR A 31 8.51 7.86 12.75
CA THR A 31 7.23 7.61 13.40
C THR A 31 6.59 8.92 13.81
N ARG A 32 5.49 8.85 14.57
CA ARG A 32 4.89 10.04 15.19
C ARG A 32 5.79 10.69 16.26
N ASN A 33 6.83 10.01 16.74
CA ASN A 33 7.76 10.57 17.72
C ASN A 33 8.68 11.62 17.08
N GLU A 34 9.16 11.35 15.86
CA GLU A 34 9.98 12.30 15.11
C GLU A 34 9.15 13.48 14.63
N PHE A 35 7.99 13.18 13.99
CA PHE A 35 6.96 14.16 13.62
C PHE A 35 5.63 13.49 13.34
N SER A 36 4.53 14.19 13.64
CA SER A 36 3.21 13.81 13.15
C SER A 36 3.00 14.35 11.73
N LEU A 37 2.29 13.61 10.87
CA LEU A 37 1.86 14.12 9.56
C LEU A 37 0.87 15.30 9.69
N THR A 38 0.25 15.46 10.86
CA THR A 38 -0.60 16.62 11.17
C THR A 38 0.20 17.86 11.62
N ASP A 39 1.49 17.69 11.93
CA ASP A 39 2.45 18.76 12.24
C ASP A 39 3.39 18.96 11.06
N THR A 40 2.89 19.66 10.05
CA THR A 40 3.60 19.84 8.78
C THR A 40 4.85 20.70 8.92
N GLU A 41 4.90 21.62 9.87
CA GLU A 41 6.08 22.45 10.13
C GLU A 41 7.23 21.61 10.67
N LYS A 42 6.96 20.77 11.68
CA LYS A 42 7.96 19.86 12.23
C LYS A 42 8.43 18.83 11.19
N MET A 43 7.51 18.29 10.40
CA MET A 43 7.82 17.39 9.28
C MET A 43 8.78 18.07 8.29
N GLN A 44 8.47 19.27 7.83
CA GLN A 44 9.31 20.02 6.88
C GLN A 44 10.68 20.35 7.47
N ALA A 45 10.73 20.75 8.76
CA ALA A 45 11.99 21.04 9.46
C ALA A 45 12.88 19.78 9.52
N PHE A 46 12.29 18.62 9.85
CA PHE A 46 12.99 17.35 9.89
C PHE A 46 13.58 16.97 8.51
N VAL A 47 12.77 17.03 7.44
CA VAL A 47 13.22 16.69 6.08
C VAL A 47 14.35 17.64 5.63
N LYS A 48 14.23 18.95 5.89
CA LYS A 48 15.28 19.93 5.56
C LYS A 48 16.58 19.69 6.33
N ALA A 49 16.50 19.27 7.59
CA ALA A 49 17.69 18.97 8.42
C ALA A 49 18.37 17.68 7.98
N TYR A 50 17.60 16.62 7.70
CA TYR A 50 18.13 15.32 7.28
C TYR A 50 18.67 15.34 5.85
N LYS A 51 18.08 16.14 4.96
CA LYS A 51 18.41 16.27 3.52
C LYS A 51 18.46 14.92 2.81
N PRO A 52 17.33 14.19 2.73
CA PRO A 52 17.29 12.93 2.00
C PRO A 52 17.40 13.15 0.49
N ASP A 53 18.04 12.23 -0.22
CA ASP A 53 17.98 12.14 -1.69
C ASP A 53 16.65 11.55 -2.15
N VAL A 54 16.03 10.68 -1.34
CA VAL A 54 14.75 10.01 -1.63
C VAL A 54 13.88 9.98 -0.36
N VAL A 55 12.60 10.25 -0.53
CA VAL A 55 11.57 10.04 0.50
C VAL A 55 10.65 8.91 0.04
N ILE A 56 10.59 7.80 0.81
CA ILE A 56 9.60 6.74 0.62
C ILE A 56 8.47 6.97 1.61
N HIS A 57 7.32 7.43 1.12
CA HIS A 57 6.18 7.84 1.94
C HIS A 57 5.20 6.68 2.13
N CYS A 58 5.43 5.87 3.19
CA CYS A 58 4.59 4.74 3.57
C CYS A 58 3.53 5.09 4.63
N ALA A 59 3.68 6.22 5.32
CA ALA A 59 2.72 6.65 6.33
C ALA A 59 1.41 7.11 5.68
N ALA A 60 0.28 6.61 6.18
CA ALA A 60 -1.05 6.98 5.71
C ALA A 60 -2.11 6.74 6.78
N TYR A 61 -3.25 7.39 6.64
CA TYR A 61 -4.49 6.99 7.30
C TYR A 61 -5.11 5.83 6.53
N THR A 62 -5.19 4.65 7.11
CA THR A 62 -5.62 3.41 6.43
C THR A 62 -6.85 2.74 7.04
N ALA A 63 -7.47 3.37 8.03
CA ALA A 63 -8.69 2.87 8.66
C ALA A 63 -9.92 3.22 7.79
N VAL A 64 -10.10 2.48 6.69
CA VAL A 64 -11.02 2.79 5.58
C VAL A 64 -12.45 3.10 6.05
N ASP A 65 -13.03 2.26 6.95
CA ASP A 65 -14.39 2.49 7.46
C ASP A 65 -14.47 3.70 8.41
N LYS A 66 -13.42 3.93 9.20
CA LYS A 66 -13.35 5.11 10.06
C LYS A 66 -13.17 6.41 9.28
N ALA A 67 -12.56 6.34 8.09
CA ALA A 67 -12.39 7.51 7.25
C ALA A 67 -13.72 8.18 6.89
N GLU A 68 -14.80 7.39 6.81
CA GLU A 68 -16.14 7.91 6.57
C GLU A 68 -16.68 8.80 7.74
N ASP A 69 -16.14 8.61 8.95
CA ASP A 69 -16.42 9.44 10.12
C ASP A 69 -15.37 10.53 10.38
N GLU A 70 -14.13 10.25 9.99
CA GLU A 70 -12.95 11.08 10.29
C GLU A 70 -12.41 11.72 8.98
N VAL A 71 -13.33 12.28 8.16
CA VAL A 71 -13.05 12.81 6.82
C VAL A 71 -11.90 13.81 6.83
N GLU A 72 -11.96 14.79 7.73
CA GLU A 72 -10.96 15.85 7.84
C GLU A 72 -9.58 15.30 8.22
N LEU A 73 -9.53 14.36 9.19
CA LEU A 73 -8.28 13.74 9.60
C LEU A 73 -7.68 12.87 8.49
N CYS A 74 -8.54 12.15 7.76
CA CYS A 74 -8.12 11.33 6.62
C CYS A 74 -7.53 12.21 5.51
N ASP A 75 -8.18 13.31 5.16
CA ASP A 75 -7.70 14.29 4.17
C ASP A 75 -6.42 14.96 4.65
N GLN A 76 -6.36 15.38 5.90
CA GLN A 76 -5.17 16.02 6.48
C GLN A 76 -3.93 15.12 6.37
N ILE A 77 -4.07 13.81 6.62
CA ILE A 77 -2.96 12.86 6.61
C ILE A 77 -2.60 12.41 5.19
N ASN A 78 -3.59 12.01 4.38
CA ASN A 78 -3.35 11.39 3.08
C ASN A 78 -3.12 12.39 1.95
N HIS A 79 -3.71 13.58 2.06
CA HIS A 79 -3.63 14.64 1.05
C HIS A 79 -2.76 15.81 1.51
N LEU A 80 -3.20 16.58 2.50
CA LEU A 80 -2.54 17.84 2.86
C LEU A 80 -1.11 17.63 3.36
N ALA A 81 -0.86 16.64 4.23
CA ALA A 81 0.49 16.31 4.67
C ALA A 81 1.37 15.79 3.52
N THR A 82 0.80 14.98 2.62
CA THR A 82 1.50 14.52 1.40
C THR A 82 1.88 15.70 0.51
N LYS A 83 0.99 16.66 0.34
CA LYS A 83 1.24 17.92 -0.40
C LYS A 83 2.40 18.71 0.21
N GLU A 84 2.40 18.89 1.53
CA GLU A 84 3.48 19.60 2.22
C GLU A 84 4.81 18.82 2.16
N LEU A 85 4.77 17.48 2.22
CA LEU A 85 5.95 16.65 2.04
C LEU A 85 6.51 16.77 0.61
N ALA A 86 5.65 16.78 -0.41
CA ALA A 86 6.06 17.01 -1.80
C ALA A 86 6.70 18.39 -1.98
N LYS A 87 6.15 19.45 -1.37
CA LYS A 87 6.75 20.80 -1.39
C LYS A 87 8.16 20.84 -0.80
N VAL A 88 8.40 20.15 0.31
CA VAL A 88 9.75 20.12 0.89
C VAL A 88 10.69 19.26 0.07
N CYS A 89 10.23 18.16 -0.53
CA CYS A 89 11.01 17.36 -1.48
C CYS A 89 11.44 18.22 -2.69
N LYS A 90 10.53 19.01 -3.27
CA LYS A 90 10.86 19.95 -4.37
C LYS A 90 11.96 20.93 -3.96
N LYS A 91 11.87 21.49 -2.74
CA LYS A 91 12.85 22.46 -2.23
C LYS A 91 14.23 21.86 -1.93
N THR A 92 14.28 20.57 -1.61
CA THR A 92 15.53 19.84 -1.31
C THR A 92 16.04 19.00 -2.47
N ASP A 93 15.40 19.06 -3.62
CA ASP A 93 15.66 18.26 -4.82
C ASP A 93 15.56 16.73 -4.59
N ALA A 94 14.84 16.31 -3.55
CA ALA A 94 14.61 14.91 -3.24
C ALA A 94 13.55 14.29 -4.16
N LYS A 95 13.77 13.06 -4.63
CA LYS A 95 12.71 12.28 -5.27
C LYS A 95 11.74 11.71 -4.22
N MET A 96 10.47 11.52 -4.61
CA MET A 96 9.44 11.00 -3.71
C MET A 96 8.82 9.73 -4.28
N ILE A 97 8.73 8.68 -3.45
CA ILE A 97 7.94 7.48 -3.73
C ILE A 97 6.71 7.52 -2.83
N TYR A 98 5.53 7.69 -3.43
CA TYR A 98 4.25 7.78 -2.74
C TYR A 98 3.48 6.47 -2.89
N ILE A 99 3.14 5.85 -1.77
CA ILE A 99 2.33 4.62 -1.77
C ILE A 99 0.86 4.99 -1.86
N SER A 100 0.21 4.58 -2.94
CA SER A 100 -1.21 4.78 -3.20
C SER A 100 -1.96 3.45 -3.18
N THR A 101 -3.18 3.41 -3.71
CA THR A 101 -4.13 2.32 -3.54
C THR A 101 -4.97 2.08 -4.81
N ASP A 102 -5.52 0.87 -4.93
CA ASP A 102 -6.57 0.51 -5.88
C ASP A 102 -7.89 1.27 -5.67
N TYR A 103 -8.14 1.78 -4.45
CA TYR A 103 -9.34 2.57 -4.10
C TYR A 103 -9.45 3.90 -4.85
N VAL A 104 -8.46 4.32 -5.61
CA VAL A 104 -8.55 5.49 -6.50
C VAL A 104 -9.44 5.23 -7.73
N PHE A 105 -9.74 3.97 -8.04
CA PHE A 105 -10.60 3.55 -9.12
C PHE A 105 -12.06 3.35 -8.66
N ALA A 106 -12.99 3.22 -9.61
CA ALA A 106 -14.40 2.95 -9.34
C ALA A 106 -14.64 1.60 -8.65
N GLY A 107 -13.72 0.65 -8.80
CA GLY A 107 -13.84 -0.68 -8.20
C GLY A 107 -14.91 -1.56 -8.84
N SER A 108 -15.35 -1.26 -10.06
CA SER A 108 -16.39 -1.98 -10.82
C SER A 108 -15.83 -2.66 -12.07
N GLY A 109 -16.66 -3.50 -12.71
CA GLY A 109 -16.27 -4.24 -13.90
C GLY A 109 -15.36 -5.45 -13.59
N GLU A 110 -14.78 -6.04 -14.65
CA GLU A 110 -13.95 -7.25 -14.54
C GLU A 110 -12.58 -7.10 -15.21
N ASN A 111 -12.36 -6.01 -15.92
CA ASN A 111 -11.10 -5.73 -16.60
C ASN A 111 -10.02 -5.27 -15.60
N PHE A 112 -8.76 -5.44 -15.99
CA PHE A 112 -7.65 -4.88 -15.25
C PHE A 112 -7.58 -3.38 -15.48
N TYR A 113 -7.51 -2.61 -14.40
CA TYR A 113 -7.24 -1.18 -14.47
C TYR A 113 -5.81 -0.94 -14.97
N GLU A 114 -5.67 -0.13 -15.99
CA GLU A 114 -4.39 0.44 -16.42
C GLU A 114 -4.08 1.73 -15.61
N VAL A 115 -2.80 2.13 -15.59
CA VAL A 115 -2.37 3.29 -14.76
C VAL A 115 -3.07 4.60 -15.15
N ASN A 116 -3.49 4.74 -16.42
CA ASN A 116 -4.13 5.93 -16.96
C ASN A 116 -5.65 5.87 -16.99
N ASP A 117 -6.26 4.75 -16.57
CA ASP A 117 -7.71 4.66 -16.52
C ASP A 117 -8.32 5.73 -15.61
N GLU A 118 -9.58 6.04 -15.84
CA GLU A 118 -10.33 7.02 -15.06
C GLU A 118 -10.29 6.70 -13.57
N LYS A 119 -10.06 7.71 -12.75
CA LYS A 119 -10.08 7.63 -11.28
C LYS A 119 -11.45 8.09 -10.81
N ALA A 120 -12.13 7.22 -10.07
CA ALA A 120 -13.48 7.47 -9.54
C ALA A 120 -13.63 6.83 -8.14
N PRO A 121 -12.91 7.33 -7.13
CA PRO A 121 -12.93 6.75 -5.79
C PRO A 121 -14.36 6.78 -5.21
N GLN A 122 -14.76 5.68 -4.57
CA GLN A 122 -16.12 5.48 -4.04
C GLN A 122 -16.22 5.69 -2.53
N ASN A 123 -15.15 6.12 -1.88
CA ASN A 123 -15.10 6.35 -0.43
C ASN A 123 -14.08 7.44 -0.08
N VAL A 124 -14.16 7.93 1.15
CA VAL A 124 -13.30 9.02 1.67
C VAL A 124 -11.82 8.65 1.60
N TYR A 125 -11.47 7.41 1.98
CA TYR A 125 -10.08 6.94 1.91
C TYR A 125 -9.53 7.02 0.49
N GLY A 126 -10.22 6.43 -0.49
CA GLY A 126 -9.81 6.44 -1.89
C GLY A 126 -9.66 7.86 -2.45
N LYS A 127 -10.64 8.74 -2.10
CA LYS A 127 -10.58 10.16 -2.49
C LYS A 127 -9.34 10.86 -1.91
N SER A 128 -9.10 10.73 -0.61
CA SER A 128 -7.94 11.36 0.04
C SER A 128 -6.60 10.87 -0.53
N LYS A 129 -6.51 9.58 -0.90
CA LYS A 129 -5.32 9.02 -1.55
C LYS A 129 -5.14 9.56 -2.96
N LEU A 130 -6.22 9.71 -3.74
CA LEU A 130 -6.19 10.32 -5.06
C LEU A 130 -5.77 11.79 -4.99
N ASP A 131 -6.33 12.57 -4.06
CA ASP A 131 -5.95 13.97 -3.85
C ASP A 131 -4.45 14.08 -3.50
N GLY A 132 -3.90 13.13 -2.75
CA GLY A 132 -2.46 12.99 -2.51
C GLY A 132 -1.65 12.69 -3.79
N GLU A 133 -2.13 11.78 -4.67
CA GLU A 133 -1.50 11.53 -5.97
C GLU A 133 -1.42 12.80 -6.83
N LEU A 134 -2.55 13.51 -6.92
CA LEU A 134 -2.65 14.76 -7.70
C LEU A 134 -1.70 15.84 -7.16
N ALA A 135 -1.62 16.00 -5.84
CA ALA A 135 -0.69 16.93 -5.21
C ALA A 135 0.79 16.59 -5.50
N VAL A 136 1.15 15.29 -5.50
CA VAL A 136 2.51 14.84 -5.86
C VAL A 136 2.81 15.17 -7.31
N GLN A 137 1.89 14.87 -8.24
CA GLN A 137 2.04 15.13 -9.68
C GLN A 137 2.12 16.63 -10.00
N GLU A 138 1.35 17.47 -9.31
CA GLU A 138 1.36 18.92 -9.49
C GLU A 138 2.70 19.55 -9.08
N ILE A 139 3.33 19.01 -8.01
CA ILE A 139 4.47 19.67 -7.36
C ILE A 139 5.80 19.11 -7.86
N LEU A 140 5.90 17.80 -8.10
CA LEU A 140 7.16 17.10 -8.35
C LEU A 140 7.28 16.59 -9.80
N ASP A 141 8.49 16.66 -10.32
CA ASP A 141 8.88 15.98 -11.55
C ASP A 141 9.53 14.61 -11.26
N LYS A 142 10.22 14.52 -10.10
CA LYS A 142 10.96 13.32 -9.65
C LYS A 142 10.10 12.50 -8.67
N TYR A 143 9.07 11.81 -9.19
CA TYR A 143 8.18 11.03 -8.35
C TYR A 143 7.88 9.63 -8.89
N PHE A 144 7.58 8.73 -7.95
CA PHE A 144 6.92 7.45 -8.20
C PHE A 144 5.62 7.43 -7.40
N ILE A 145 4.50 7.15 -8.06
CA ILE A 145 3.23 6.82 -7.41
C ILE A 145 3.02 5.34 -7.59
N VAL A 146 2.95 4.60 -6.48
CA VAL A 146 2.87 3.13 -6.49
C VAL A 146 1.54 2.71 -5.89
N ARG A 147 0.60 2.29 -6.74
CA ARG A 147 -0.71 1.78 -6.32
C ARG A 147 -0.62 0.30 -5.99
N ILE A 148 -1.11 -0.05 -4.82
CA ILE A 148 -1.10 -1.40 -4.25
C ILE A 148 -2.48 -1.77 -3.74
N SER A 149 -2.71 -3.05 -3.46
CA SER A 149 -3.93 -3.56 -2.83
C SER A 149 -3.60 -4.68 -1.85
N TRP A 150 -4.47 -4.91 -0.86
CA TRP A 150 -4.48 -6.09 0.01
C TRP A 150 -3.12 -6.41 0.64
N VAL A 151 -2.53 -5.41 1.31
CA VAL A 151 -1.18 -5.48 1.88
C VAL A 151 -1.09 -6.48 3.02
N PHE A 152 -0.08 -7.33 2.97
CA PHE A 152 0.27 -8.24 4.06
C PHE A 152 1.78 -8.34 4.28
N GLY A 153 2.16 -8.64 5.51
CA GLY A 153 3.56 -8.80 5.93
C GLY A 153 3.67 -9.32 7.35
N SER A 154 4.90 -9.51 7.80
CA SER A 154 5.19 -10.02 9.15
C SER A 154 4.87 -8.99 10.25
N ASN A 155 4.96 -7.68 9.95
CA ASN A 155 4.69 -6.62 10.91
C ASN A 155 3.23 -6.13 10.86
N GLY A 156 2.69 -5.68 11.99
CA GLY A 156 1.33 -5.11 12.08
C GLY A 156 0.21 -6.14 11.97
N LYS A 157 -1.02 -5.62 11.79
CA LYS A 157 -2.26 -6.40 11.61
C LYS A 157 -2.58 -6.56 10.13
N ASN A 158 -3.05 -7.74 9.71
CA ASN A 158 -3.48 -7.99 8.33
C ASN A 158 -4.51 -9.13 8.28
N PHE A 159 -5.02 -9.38 7.08
CA PHE A 159 -6.03 -10.39 6.83
C PHE A 159 -5.55 -11.80 7.23
N ILE A 160 -4.30 -12.15 6.91
CA ILE A 160 -3.73 -13.50 7.21
C ILE A 160 -3.76 -13.76 8.71
N LYS A 161 -3.22 -12.81 9.50
CA LYS A 161 -3.21 -12.94 10.97
C LYS A 161 -4.63 -13.01 11.55
N THR A 162 -5.57 -12.28 10.95
CA THR A 162 -6.97 -12.33 11.34
C THR A 162 -7.56 -13.71 11.07
N MET A 163 -7.36 -14.26 9.87
CA MET A 163 -7.86 -15.60 9.52
C MET A 163 -7.27 -16.69 10.42
N LEU A 164 -5.95 -16.70 10.61
CA LEU A 164 -5.27 -17.66 11.47
C LEU A 164 -5.74 -17.57 12.93
N ASN A 165 -6.02 -16.35 13.41
CA ASN A 165 -6.53 -16.19 14.78
C ASN A 165 -7.98 -16.65 14.93
N LEU A 166 -8.84 -16.39 13.93
CA LEU A 166 -10.23 -16.88 13.93
C LEU A 166 -10.30 -18.41 13.91
N ALA A 167 -9.42 -19.05 13.15
CA ALA A 167 -9.37 -20.52 13.05
C ALA A 167 -9.03 -21.22 14.38
N LYS A 168 -8.47 -20.51 15.37
CA LYS A 168 -8.22 -21.09 16.71
C LYS A 168 -9.49 -21.36 17.49
N ASN A 169 -10.57 -20.64 17.18
CA ASN A 169 -11.80 -20.64 17.98
C ASN A 169 -13.05 -21.00 17.16
N HIS A 170 -12.89 -21.28 15.86
CA HIS A 170 -14.01 -21.56 14.96
C HIS A 170 -13.67 -22.70 13.99
N ASP A 171 -14.57 -23.66 13.85
CA ASP A 171 -14.46 -24.76 12.89
C ASP A 171 -15.02 -24.38 11.50
N LYS A 172 -15.66 -23.22 11.41
CA LYS A 172 -16.29 -22.70 10.18
C LYS A 172 -16.17 -21.19 10.11
N LEU A 173 -15.78 -20.69 8.93
CA LEU A 173 -15.75 -19.27 8.61
C LEU A 173 -16.53 -18.98 7.33
N THR A 174 -17.06 -17.77 7.22
CA THR A 174 -17.60 -17.22 5.97
C THR A 174 -16.71 -16.10 5.49
N VAL A 175 -16.38 -16.09 4.19
CA VAL A 175 -15.46 -15.10 3.61
C VAL A 175 -16.01 -14.61 2.28
N VAL A 176 -15.84 -13.32 2.02
CA VAL A 176 -16.31 -12.63 0.80
C VAL A 176 -15.64 -13.21 -0.44
N ASN A 177 -16.43 -13.51 -1.50
CA ASN A 177 -15.91 -14.06 -2.74
C ASN A 177 -16.20 -13.24 -4.01
N ASP A 178 -16.90 -12.12 -3.87
CA ASP A 178 -17.27 -11.22 -4.97
C ASP A 178 -16.42 -9.94 -5.04
N GLN A 179 -15.35 -9.87 -4.26
CA GLN A 179 -14.30 -8.86 -4.35
C GLN A 179 -13.02 -9.55 -4.85
N ILE A 180 -12.54 -9.12 -6.02
CA ILE A 180 -11.42 -9.75 -6.72
C ILE A 180 -10.26 -8.77 -6.85
N GLY A 181 -9.07 -9.22 -6.45
CA GLY A 181 -7.86 -8.39 -6.48
C GLY A 181 -6.58 -9.23 -6.44
N SER A 182 -5.49 -8.58 -6.11
CA SER A 182 -4.19 -9.23 -5.92
C SER A 182 -3.62 -8.83 -4.57
N PRO A 183 -3.26 -9.78 -3.69
CA PRO A 183 -2.53 -9.47 -2.47
C PRO A 183 -1.15 -8.85 -2.76
N THR A 184 -0.63 -8.05 -1.83
CA THR A 184 0.70 -7.43 -1.95
C THR A 184 1.53 -7.75 -0.72
N TYR A 185 2.61 -8.54 -0.90
CA TYR A 185 3.57 -8.86 0.14
C TYR A 185 4.57 -7.72 0.34
N THR A 186 4.70 -7.23 1.55
CA THR A 186 5.51 -6.05 1.85
C THR A 186 7.01 -6.26 1.59
N VAL A 187 7.53 -7.49 1.74
CA VAL A 187 8.95 -7.80 1.45
C VAL A 187 9.24 -7.70 -0.06
N ASP A 188 8.36 -8.26 -0.89
CA ASP A 188 8.53 -8.16 -2.35
C ASP A 188 8.39 -6.73 -2.84
N LEU A 189 7.39 -6.01 -2.31
CA LEU A 189 7.20 -4.59 -2.63
C LEU A 189 8.40 -3.75 -2.18
N ALA A 190 8.97 -4.02 -0.99
CA ALA A 190 10.14 -3.30 -0.49
C ALA A 190 11.34 -3.41 -1.42
N LYS A 191 11.60 -4.60 -2.00
CA LYS A 191 12.65 -4.81 -3.01
C LYS A 191 12.43 -3.90 -4.23
N LEU A 192 11.21 -3.86 -4.77
CA LEU A 192 10.84 -3.01 -5.90
C LEU A 192 10.99 -1.51 -5.56
N LEU A 193 10.52 -1.07 -4.38
CA LEU A 193 10.64 0.33 -3.96
C LEU A 193 12.11 0.76 -3.83
N CYS A 194 12.99 -0.13 -3.36
CA CYS A 194 14.43 0.12 -3.33
C CYS A 194 15.01 0.24 -4.76
N ASP A 195 14.59 -0.60 -5.71
CA ASP A 195 14.99 -0.49 -7.11
C ASP A 195 14.50 0.83 -7.74
N MET A 196 13.26 1.24 -7.45
CA MET A 196 12.72 2.54 -7.87
C MET A 196 13.51 3.71 -7.27
N ALA A 197 13.88 3.64 -5.99
CA ALA A 197 14.68 4.67 -5.32
C ALA A 197 16.05 4.87 -6.00
N LEU A 198 16.64 3.79 -6.51
CA LEU A 198 17.92 3.79 -7.23
C LEU A 198 17.81 4.19 -8.70
N SER A 199 16.61 4.40 -9.24
CA SER A 199 16.36 4.69 -10.65
C SER A 199 15.80 6.10 -10.85
N ASP A 200 15.74 6.54 -12.10
CA ASP A 200 15.08 7.77 -12.53
C ASP A 200 13.88 7.48 -13.47
N LYS A 201 13.32 6.28 -13.37
CA LYS A 201 12.15 5.84 -14.15
C LYS A 201 10.86 6.33 -13.52
N TYR A 202 10.74 7.65 -13.38
CA TYR A 202 9.60 8.32 -12.73
C TYR A 202 8.26 7.98 -13.37
N GLY A 203 7.17 8.07 -12.60
CA GLY A 203 5.82 7.86 -13.10
C GLY A 203 4.90 7.13 -12.12
N ILE A 204 3.79 6.63 -12.67
CA ILE A 204 2.74 5.93 -11.92
C ILE A 204 2.83 4.43 -12.21
N TYR A 205 2.78 3.62 -11.17
CA TYR A 205 2.94 2.18 -11.22
C TYR A 205 1.85 1.45 -10.43
N HIS A 206 1.47 0.28 -10.93
CA HIS A 206 0.71 -0.71 -10.18
C HIS A 206 1.68 -1.81 -9.74
N ALA A 207 1.72 -2.11 -8.45
CA ALA A 207 2.68 -3.05 -7.87
C ALA A 207 2.02 -3.95 -6.82
N THR A 208 1.40 -5.02 -7.30
CA THR A 208 0.87 -6.12 -6.47
C THR A 208 1.57 -7.41 -6.86
N ASN A 209 1.55 -8.44 -6.01
CA ASN A 209 2.00 -9.76 -6.43
C ASN A 209 1.19 -10.27 -7.64
N GLU A 210 1.77 -11.17 -8.43
CA GLU A 210 1.12 -11.78 -9.59
C GLU A 210 -0.01 -12.71 -9.18
N GLY A 211 -0.98 -12.89 -10.11
CA GLY A 211 -2.21 -13.63 -9.89
C GLY A 211 -3.33 -12.74 -9.32
N ILE A 212 -4.53 -13.27 -9.40
CA ILE A 212 -5.75 -12.69 -8.83
C ILE A 212 -6.47 -13.72 -7.98
N CYS A 213 -7.18 -13.28 -6.97
CA CYS A 213 -8.02 -14.13 -6.13
C CYS A 213 -9.17 -13.30 -5.51
N SER A 214 -10.18 -13.98 -4.98
CA SER A 214 -11.10 -13.39 -4.02
C SER A 214 -10.52 -13.43 -2.61
N TRP A 215 -11.14 -12.73 -1.65
CA TRP A 215 -10.80 -12.89 -0.24
C TRP A 215 -11.05 -14.33 0.23
N TYR A 216 -12.08 -15.00 -0.33
CA TYR A 216 -12.35 -16.41 -0.07
C TYR A 216 -11.20 -17.31 -0.54
N ASP A 217 -10.73 -17.16 -1.78
CA ASP A 217 -9.61 -17.93 -2.32
C ASP A 217 -8.34 -17.70 -1.51
N PHE A 218 -8.10 -16.44 -1.12
CA PHE A 218 -6.94 -16.08 -0.29
C PHE A 218 -7.01 -16.76 1.08
N ALA A 219 -8.20 -16.76 1.75
CA ALA A 219 -8.39 -17.46 3.01
C ALA A 219 -8.18 -18.96 2.89
N CYS A 220 -8.71 -19.59 1.83
CA CYS A 220 -8.52 -21.03 1.59
C CYS A 220 -7.02 -21.37 1.43
N GLU A 221 -6.26 -20.59 0.68
CA GLU A 221 -4.83 -20.83 0.50
C GLU A 221 -4.03 -20.59 1.80
N ILE A 222 -4.41 -19.58 2.61
CA ILE A 222 -3.81 -19.34 3.93
C ILE A 222 -3.96 -20.58 4.81
N PHE A 223 -5.15 -21.16 4.90
CA PHE A 223 -5.40 -22.34 5.74
C PHE A 223 -4.71 -23.59 5.20
N LYS A 224 -4.71 -23.77 3.87
CA LYS A 224 -4.02 -24.86 3.20
C LYS A 224 -2.51 -24.83 3.49
N GLN A 225 -1.86 -23.67 3.35
CA GLN A 225 -0.42 -23.55 3.60
C GLN A 225 -0.06 -23.64 5.11
N ALA A 226 -0.99 -23.30 5.99
CA ALA A 226 -0.83 -23.47 7.44
C ALA A 226 -1.22 -24.86 7.95
N ASP A 227 -1.61 -25.80 7.08
CA ASP A 227 -2.15 -27.14 7.42
C ASP A 227 -3.33 -27.10 8.43
N ILE A 228 -4.19 -26.06 8.30
CA ILE A 228 -5.37 -25.88 9.15
C ILE A 228 -6.62 -26.40 8.42
N LYS A 229 -7.25 -27.43 8.99
CA LYS A 229 -8.52 -27.96 8.48
C LYS A 229 -9.70 -27.19 9.05
N ILE A 230 -10.26 -26.29 8.25
CA ILE A 230 -11.42 -25.45 8.60
C ILE A 230 -12.40 -25.37 7.43
N ASN A 231 -13.69 -25.32 7.72
CA ASN A 231 -14.73 -25.18 6.70
C ASN A 231 -14.90 -23.68 6.34
N VAL A 232 -14.36 -23.25 5.20
CA VAL A 232 -14.54 -21.89 4.70
C VAL A 232 -15.71 -21.88 3.69
N LYS A 233 -16.70 -21.01 3.91
CA LYS A 233 -17.83 -20.85 2.98
C LYS A 233 -17.74 -19.48 2.26
N PRO A 234 -17.86 -19.46 0.92
CA PRO A 234 -17.95 -18.19 0.19
C PRO A 234 -19.31 -17.52 0.45
N VAL A 235 -19.28 -16.21 0.58
CA VAL A 235 -20.48 -15.37 0.72
C VAL A 235 -20.31 -14.08 -0.10
N PRO A 236 -21.40 -13.47 -0.57
CA PRO A 236 -21.30 -12.14 -1.20
C PRO A 236 -20.92 -11.07 -0.16
N SER A 237 -20.37 -9.96 -0.62
CA SER A 237 -19.97 -8.81 0.23
C SER A 237 -21.16 -8.21 1.00
N THR A 238 -22.38 -8.35 0.48
CA THR A 238 -23.61 -7.94 1.18
C THR A 238 -23.84 -8.66 2.51
N ALA A 239 -23.19 -9.82 2.74
CA ALA A 239 -23.23 -10.51 4.03
C ALA A 239 -22.41 -9.80 5.12
N PHE A 240 -21.51 -8.90 4.74
CA PHE A 240 -20.66 -8.12 5.64
C PHE A 240 -20.72 -6.64 5.27
N PRO A 241 -21.83 -5.95 5.56
CA PRO A 241 -21.97 -4.54 5.25
C PRO A 241 -20.86 -3.74 5.96
N THR A 242 -20.19 -2.89 5.19
CA THR A 242 -19.15 -1.97 5.68
C THR A 242 -19.59 -0.54 5.45
N LYS A 243 -19.06 0.40 6.23
CA LYS A 243 -19.40 1.81 6.10
C LYS A 243 -18.88 2.39 4.80
N ALA A 244 -17.62 2.10 4.49
CA ALA A 244 -17.02 2.48 3.22
C ALA A 244 -17.36 1.47 2.12
N THR A 245 -17.71 1.95 0.94
CA THR A 245 -17.89 1.11 -0.26
C THR A 245 -16.56 0.45 -0.61
N ARG A 246 -16.54 -0.88 -0.66
CA ARG A 246 -15.35 -1.67 -1.02
C ARG A 246 -15.34 -2.01 -2.50
N PRO A 247 -14.18 -1.97 -3.18
CA PRO A 247 -14.08 -2.36 -4.58
C PRO A 247 -14.46 -3.83 -4.79
N HIS A 248 -15.35 -4.11 -5.76
CA HIS A 248 -15.55 -5.48 -6.29
C HIS A 248 -14.42 -5.88 -7.22
N ASN A 249 -13.79 -4.90 -7.87
CA ASN A 249 -12.67 -5.09 -8.79
C ASN A 249 -11.46 -4.27 -8.36
N SER A 250 -10.44 -4.96 -7.88
CA SER A 250 -9.10 -4.43 -7.53
C SER A 250 -7.99 -5.00 -8.43
N ARG A 251 -8.36 -5.48 -9.63
CA ARG A 251 -7.39 -6.01 -10.60
C ARG A 251 -6.62 -4.85 -11.22
N MET A 252 -5.31 -4.83 -11.04
CA MET A 252 -4.43 -3.79 -11.57
C MET A 252 -3.40 -4.40 -12.53
N SER A 253 -3.30 -3.84 -13.74
CA SER A 253 -2.32 -4.25 -14.75
C SER A 253 -0.92 -3.81 -14.35
N LYS A 254 0.06 -4.71 -14.42
CA LYS A 254 1.48 -4.46 -14.13
C LYS A 254 2.32 -4.17 -15.38
N LYS A 255 1.71 -4.00 -16.55
CA LYS A 255 2.43 -3.64 -17.79
C LYS A 255 3.29 -2.39 -17.68
N CYS A 256 2.95 -1.48 -16.75
CA CYS A 256 3.76 -0.30 -16.44
C CYS A 256 5.15 -0.66 -15.90
N LEU A 257 5.27 -1.74 -15.09
CA LEU A 257 6.55 -2.24 -14.59
C LEU A 257 7.40 -2.78 -15.76
N ASP A 258 6.81 -3.61 -16.62
CA ASP A 258 7.49 -4.18 -17.80
C ASP A 258 8.03 -3.09 -18.72
N LYS A 259 7.18 -2.09 -19.04
CA LYS A 259 7.57 -0.94 -19.89
C LYS A 259 8.75 -0.15 -19.32
N ALA A 260 8.83 -0.06 -17.99
CA ALA A 260 9.93 0.60 -17.30
C ALA A 260 11.14 -0.33 -17.07
N GLY A 261 11.02 -1.63 -17.36
CA GLY A 261 12.06 -2.62 -17.10
C GLY A 261 12.30 -2.88 -15.61
N PHE A 262 11.23 -2.79 -14.80
CA PHE A 262 11.21 -3.32 -13.44
C PHE A 262 10.69 -4.75 -13.44
N ASN A 263 11.22 -5.58 -12.54
CA ASN A 263 10.68 -6.92 -12.33
C ASN A 263 9.29 -6.84 -11.70
N ARG A 264 8.38 -7.70 -12.14
CA ARG A 264 7.11 -7.94 -11.45
C ARG A 264 7.37 -8.67 -10.12
N LEU A 265 6.46 -8.50 -9.18
CA LEU A 265 6.50 -9.25 -7.93
C LEU A 265 6.16 -10.73 -8.21
N PRO A 266 6.64 -11.70 -7.39
CA PRO A 266 6.28 -13.12 -7.50
C PRO A 266 4.77 -13.37 -7.40
N ALA A 267 4.34 -14.61 -7.63
CA ALA A 267 2.96 -15.01 -7.38
C ALA A 267 2.59 -14.83 -5.90
N TRP A 268 1.36 -14.41 -5.61
CA TRP A 268 0.93 -14.18 -4.23
C TRP A 268 0.94 -15.46 -3.36
N GLN A 269 0.81 -16.63 -3.98
CA GLN A 269 0.93 -17.92 -3.30
C GLN A 269 2.35 -18.18 -2.80
N ASP A 270 3.36 -17.84 -3.62
CA ASP A 270 4.77 -17.98 -3.25
C ASP A 270 5.14 -16.99 -2.13
N ALA A 271 4.62 -15.75 -2.24
CA ALA A 271 4.78 -14.73 -1.22
C ALA A 271 4.16 -15.13 0.14
N LEU A 272 2.99 -15.79 0.11
CA LEU A 272 2.36 -16.34 1.31
C LEU A 272 3.21 -17.46 1.92
N GLN A 273 3.80 -18.33 1.10
CA GLN A 273 4.70 -19.38 1.56
C GLN A 273 5.98 -18.82 2.21
N GLU A 274 6.54 -17.72 1.65
CA GLU A 274 7.69 -17.05 2.22
C GLU A 274 7.39 -16.44 3.59
N LEU A 275 6.20 -15.86 3.78
CA LEU A 275 5.77 -15.30 5.07
C LEU A 275 5.68 -16.35 6.17
N ASN A 276 5.35 -17.60 5.83
CA ASN A 276 5.14 -18.71 6.78
C ASN A 276 6.45 -19.44 7.16
N ARG A 277 7.58 -19.07 6.55
CA ARG A 277 8.92 -19.59 6.87
C ARG A 277 9.58 -18.81 8.00
#